data_6bd2556d39b5f5ffc368d2f0a9a5a566
#
_entry.id   6bd2556d39b5f5ffc368d2f0a9a5a566
#
_cell.length_a   1.000
_cell.length_b   1.000
_cell.length_c   1.000
_cell.angle_alpha   90.00
_cell.angle_beta   90.00
_cell.angle_gamma   90.00
#
_symmetry.space_group_name_H-M   'P 1'
#
loop_
_entity.id
_entity.type
_entity.pdbx_description
1 polymer ?
#
loop_
_entity_poly.entity_id
_entity_poly.type
_entity_poly.pdbx_seq_one_letter_code
_entity_poly.pdbx_strand_id
1 'polypeptide(L)'
;KDAIRRRGENISSFEVESEVHAFPAVKEAAAIAVPSDLGEDDVMLIVAAVEGQTVDPRELFEFLRPRMAHFMLPRYIRIIDELPKTPTQKVRKVVLKEDGITADTWDREAAGVVVKRERIGA
;
A
#
# COMPACT_ATOMS: atom_id res chain seq x y z
N LYS A 1 13.14 10.39 2.42
CA LYS A 1 13.54 9.11 2.33
C LYS A 1 12.44 8.19 2.07
N ASP A 2 11.52 8.00 2.97
CA ASP A 2 10.36 7.17 2.74
C ASP A 2 9.13 7.99 2.41
N ALA A 3 9.32 9.12 1.78
CA ALA A 3 8.21 9.98 1.40
C ALA A 3 7.64 9.53 0.06
N ILE A 4 6.33 9.55 -0.01
CA ILE A 4 5.58 9.28 -1.23
C ILE A 4 4.92 10.59 -1.61
N ARG A 5 5.11 11.05 -2.84
CA ARG A 5 4.63 12.36 -3.22
C ARG A 5 3.44 12.24 -4.14
N ARG A 6 2.29 12.73 -3.69
CA ARG A 6 1.07 12.58 -4.44
C ARG A 6 0.16 13.77 -4.20
N ARG A 7 -0.35 14.34 -5.27
CA ARG A 7 -1.30 15.47 -5.21
C ARG A 7 -0.75 16.63 -4.43
N GLY A 8 0.57 16.89 -4.60
CA GLY A 8 1.21 17.97 -3.88
C GLY A 8 1.48 17.70 -2.42
N GLU A 9 1.16 16.50 -1.95
CA GLU A 9 1.32 16.15 -0.55
C GLU A 9 2.46 15.17 -0.38
N ASN A 10 3.18 15.30 0.72
CA ASN A 10 4.15 14.30 1.12
C ASN A 10 3.43 13.31 2.03
N ILE A 11 3.44 12.05 1.64
CA ILE A 11 2.80 10.99 2.40
C ILE A 11 3.87 10.24 3.15
N SER A 12 3.71 10.12 4.46
CA SER A 12 4.64 9.36 5.29
C SER A 12 4.32 7.87 5.13
N SER A 13 5.30 7.10 4.65
CA SER A 13 5.09 5.66 4.55
C SER A 13 4.86 5.06 5.93
N PHE A 14 5.50 5.63 6.96
CA PHE A 14 5.31 5.14 8.32
C PHE A 14 3.84 5.29 8.76
N GLU A 15 3.22 6.42 8.45
CA GLU A 15 1.82 6.61 8.81
C GLU A 15 0.92 5.61 8.11
N VAL A 16 1.18 5.38 6.83
CA VAL A 16 0.40 4.41 6.09
C VAL A 16 0.57 3.02 6.69
N GLU A 17 1.81 2.64 6.96
CA GLU A 17 2.10 1.32 7.52
C GLU A 17 1.45 1.14 8.88
N SER A 18 1.43 2.19 9.70
CA SER A 18 0.82 2.11 11.02
C SER A 18 -0.67 1.78 10.94
N GLU A 19 -1.37 2.42 9.99
CA GLU A 19 -2.78 2.13 9.83
C GLU A 19 -3.02 0.72 9.30
N VAL A 20 -2.14 0.26 8.41
CA VAL A 20 -2.26 -1.08 7.86
C VAL A 20 -2.07 -2.13 8.95
N HIS A 21 -1.16 -1.87 9.88
CA HIS A 21 -0.93 -2.80 10.98
C HIS A 21 -2.12 -2.95 11.91
N ALA A 22 -3.07 -2.03 11.88
CA ALA A 22 -4.29 -2.16 12.68
C ALA A 22 -5.22 -3.25 12.14
N PHE A 23 -5.01 -3.69 10.92
CA PHE A 23 -5.82 -4.78 10.35
C PHE A 23 -5.33 -6.10 10.94
N PRO A 24 -6.21 -6.85 11.64
CA PRO A 24 -5.73 -7.96 12.47
C PRO A 24 -4.95 -9.06 11.76
N ALA A 25 -5.26 -9.32 10.49
CA ALA A 25 -4.59 -10.39 9.76
C ALA A 25 -3.22 -9.99 9.22
N VAL A 26 -2.84 -8.72 9.35
CA VAL A 26 -1.56 -8.23 8.85
C VAL A 26 -0.47 -8.48 9.87
N LYS A 27 0.57 -9.19 9.44
CA LYS A 27 1.75 -9.42 10.26
C LYS A 27 2.83 -8.38 9.97
N GLU A 28 3.06 -8.10 8.69
CA GLU A 28 4.07 -7.15 8.26
C GLU A 28 3.52 -6.32 7.11
N ALA A 29 3.96 -5.07 7.03
CA ALA A 29 3.51 -4.20 5.96
C ALA A 29 4.60 -3.21 5.60
N ALA A 30 4.68 -2.89 4.31
CA ALA A 30 5.56 -1.86 3.81
C ALA A 30 4.81 -1.04 2.79
N ALA A 31 4.98 0.27 2.85
CA ALA A 31 4.40 1.19 1.87
C ALA A 31 5.52 1.79 1.05
N ILE A 32 5.40 1.73 -0.26
CA ILE A 32 6.41 2.27 -1.17
C ILE A 32 5.74 3.13 -2.21
N ALA A 33 6.55 3.97 -2.84
CA ALA A 33 6.13 4.81 -3.94
C ALA A 33 6.38 4.07 -5.24
N VAL A 34 5.40 4.08 -6.14
CA VAL A 34 5.61 3.60 -7.50
C VAL A 34 5.22 4.72 -8.44
N PRO A 35 6.01 4.97 -9.48
CA PRO A 35 5.72 6.10 -10.38
C PRO A 35 4.39 5.90 -11.11
N SER A 36 3.66 6.99 -11.27
CA SER A 36 2.45 6.99 -12.06
C SER A 36 2.69 7.73 -13.37
N ASP A 37 1.74 7.59 -14.29
CA ASP A 37 1.83 8.28 -15.58
C ASP A 37 1.72 9.79 -15.46
N LEU A 38 1.23 10.27 -14.33
CA LEU A 38 0.98 11.69 -14.14
C LEU A 38 2.15 12.41 -13.50
N GLY A 39 3.30 11.75 -13.35
CA GLY A 39 4.49 12.40 -12.79
C GLY A 39 4.51 12.46 -11.29
N GLU A 40 3.57 11.83 -10.64
CA GLU A 40 3.55 11.72 -9.19
C GLU A 40 3.60 10.24 -8.82
N ASP A 41 3.58 9.94 -7.53
CA ASP A 41 3.66 8.56 -7.07
C ASP A 41 2.28 8.01 -6.76
N ASP A 42 2.11 6.71 -6.96
CA ASP A 42 1.00 5.97 -6.37
C ASP A 42 1.53 5.23 -5.16
N VAL A 43 0.64 5.00 -4.20
CA VAL A 43 0.98 4.26 -2.99
C VAL A 43 0.79 2.78 -3.27
N MET A 44 1.82 1.99 -2.98
CA MET A 44 1.73 0.54 -3.08
C MET A 44 2.03 -0.08 -1.73
N LEU A 45 1.15 -0.97 -1.30
CA LEU A 45 1.35 -1.74 -0.08
C LEU A 45 1.83 -3.14 -0.40
N ILE A 46 2.79 -3.62 0.38
CA ILE A 46 3.20 -5.02 0.35
C ILE A 46 2.94 -5.55 1.75
N VAL A 47 2.18 -6.63 1.85
CA VAL A 47 1.68 -7.13 3.12
C VAL A 47 1.93 -8.61 3.24
N ALA A 48 2.31 -9.06 4.44
CA ALA A 48 2.38 -10.47 4.76
C ALA A 48 1.36 -10.74 5.86
N ALA A 49 0.63 -11.85 5.73
CA ALA A 49 -0.42 -12.21 6.67
C ALA A 49 0.15 -12.93 7.87
N VAL A 50 -0.57 -12.83 8.98
CA VAL A 50 -0.29 -13.67 10.16
C VAL A 50 -0.42 -15.12 9.74
N GLU A 51 0.47 -15.96 10.27
CA GLU A 51 0.49 -17.37 9.92
C GLU A 51 -0.88 -18.01 10.11
N GLY A 52 -1.32 -18.75 9.10
CA GLY A 52 -2.62 -19.40 9.15
C GLY A 52 -3.77 -18.51 8.76
N GLN A 53 -3.51 -17.25 8.46
CA GLN A 53 -4.55 -16.30 8.05
C GLN A 53 -4.27 -15.82 6.64
N THR A 54 -5.28 -15.19 6.05
CA THR A 54 -5.14 -14.61 4.73
C THR A 54 -5.59 -13.16 4.79
N VAL A 55 -5.04 -12.36 3.87
CA VAL A 55 -5.45 -10.97 3.72
C VAL A 55 -6.04 -10.82 2.33
N ASP A 56 -7.28 -10.39 2.26
CA ASP A 56 -7.89 -10.05 0.98
C ASP A 56 -7.63 -8.57 0.71
N PRO A 57 -7.00 -8.23 -0.42
CA PRO A 57 -6.64 -6.84 -0.68
C PRO A 57 -7.83 -5.88 -0.65
N ARG A 58 -8.97 -6.32 -1.18
CA ARG A 58 -10.14 -5.46 -1.20
C ARG A 58 -10.65 -5.20 0.21
N GLU A 59 -10.67 -6.22 1.05
CA GLU A 59 -11.09 -6.05 2.44
C GLU A 59 -10.15 -5.12 3.17
N LEU A 60 -8.85 -5.28 2.95
CA LEU A 60 -7.88 -4.39 3.56
C LEU A 60 -8.10 -2.95 3.10
N PHE A 61 -8.32 -2.76 1.82
CA PHE A 61 -8.55 -1.42 1.30
C PHE A 61 -9.78 -0.79 1.96
N GLU A 62 -10.87 -1.54 2.07
CA GLU A 62 -12.09 -1.00 2.69
C GLU A 62 -11.89 -0.69 4.17
N PHE A 63 -11.06 -1.48 4.85
CA PHE A 63 -10.71 -1.20 6.22
C PHE A 63 -9.97 0.14 6.33
N LEU A 64 -9.09 0.42 5.38
CA LEU A 64 -8.28 1.63 5.41
C LEU A 64 -9.05 2.87 5.00
N ARG A 65 -10.10 2.71 4.21
CA ARG A 65 -10.80 3.84 3.60
C ARG A 65 -11.21 4.90 4.61
N PRO A 66 -11.82 4.55 5.77
CA PRO A 66 -12.20 5.58 6.74
C PRO A 66 -11.07 6.01 7.66
N ARG A 67 -9.90 5.38 7.56
CA ARG A 67 -8.83 5.59 8.54
C ARG A 67 -7.75 6.54 8.06
N MET A 68 -7.75 6.91 6.79
CA MET A 68 -6.71 7.79 6.28
C MET A 68 -7.28 8.69 5.20
N ALA A 69 -6.55 9.77 4.93
CA ALA A 69 -6.95 10.71 3.89
C ALA A 69 -6.97 10.00 2.54
N HIS A 70 -7.88 10.44 1.66
CA HIS A 70 -8.06 9.78 0.38
C HIS A 70 -6.78 9.70 -0.45
N PHE A 71 -5.93 10.72 -0.38
CA PHE A 71 -4.72 10.73 -1.18
C PHE A 71 -3.66 9.76 -0.66
N MET A 72 -3.84 9.24 0.56
CA MET A 72 -2.93 8.27 1.15
C MET A 72 -3.35 6.84 0.85
N LEU A 73 -4.55 6.64 0.35
CA LEU A 73 -5.06 5.29 0.11
C LEU A 73 -4.26 4.60 -0.99
N PRO A 74 -3.94 3.33 -0.82
CA PRO A 74 -3.12 2.64 -1.82
C PRO A 74 -3.88 2.38 -3.09
N ARG A 75 -3.18 2.49 -4.21
CA ARG A 75 -3.69 2.00 -5.47
C ARG A 75 -3.41 0.52 -5.63
N TYR A 76 -2.26 0.07 -5.13
CA TYR A 76 -1.80 -1.29 -5.33
C TYR A 76 -1.61 -1.98 -3.99
N ILE A 77 -2.00 -3.24 -3.92
CA ILE A 77 -1.75 -4.07 -2.74
C ILE A 77 -1.24 -5.43 -3.21
N ARG A 78 -0.08 -5.80 -2.70
CA ARG A 78 0.52 -7.09 -3.01
C ARG A 78 0.65 -7.89 -1.72
N ILE A 79 0.17 -9.13 -1.77
CA ILE A 79 0.24 -10.01 -0.60
C ILE A 79 1.32 -11.04 -0.89
N ILE A 80 2.30 -11.14 0.01
CA ILE A 80 3.38 -12.11 -0.13
C ILE A 80 3.55 -12.84 1.20
N ASP A 81 4.32 -13.92 1.17
CA ASP A 81 4.50 -14.74 2.37
C ASP A 81 5.35 -14.03 3.40
N GLU A 82 6.38 -13.35 2.96
CA GLU A 82 7.32 -12.74 3.88
C GLU A 82 8.02 -11.59 3.17
N LEU A 83 8.17 -10.46 3.85
CA LEU A 83 8.86 -9.32 3.29
C LEU A 83 10.37 -9.54 3.35
N PRO A 84 11.13 -9.09 2.34
CA PRO A 84 12.59 -9.19 2.40
C PRO A 84 13.15 -8.32 3.51
N LYS A 85 14.12 -8.85 4.24
CA LYS A 85 14.67 -8.15 5.40
C LYS A 85 16.18 -8.21 5.42
N THR A 86 16.76 -7.23 6.12
CA THR A 86 18.19 -7.24 6.43
C THR A 86 18.44 -8.22 7.56
N PRO A 87 19.71 -8.53 7.83
CA PRO A 87 20.03 -9.38 8.99
C PRO A 87 19.49 -8.83 10.31
N THR A 88 19.29 -7.52 10.41
CA THR A 88 18.73 -6.92 11.62
C THR A 88 17.22 -6.78 11.55
N GLN A 89 16.58 -7.47 10.62
CA GLN A 89 15.12 -7.57 10.52
C GLN A 89 14.44 -6.29 10.05
N LYS A 90 15.15 -5.47 9.30
CA LYS A 90 14.56 -4.29 8.67
C LYS A 90 14.10 -4.64 7.27
N VAL A 91 12.90 -4.17 6.90
CA VAL A 91 12.37 -4.43 5.58
C VAL A 91 13.25 -3.77 4.52
N ARG A 92 13.59 -4.53 3.49
CA ARG A 92 14.41 -4.04 2.39
C ARG A 92 13.52 -3.49 1.29
N LYS A 93 13.14 -2.23 1.44
CA LYS A 93 12.22 -1.61 0.49
C LYS A 93 12.82 -1.50 -0.90
N VAL A 94 14.15 -1.47 -1.01
CA VAL A 94 14.79 -1.41 -2.32
C VAL A 94 14.43 -2.65 -3.15
N VAL A 95 14.35 -3.81 -2.51
CA VAL A 95 13.96 -5.04 -3.22
C VAL A 95 12.53 -4.94 -3.68
N LEU A 96 11.65 -4.44 -2.80
CA LEU A 96 10.23 -4.31 -3.15
C LEU A 96 10.03 -3.33 -4.31
N LYS A 97 10.80 -2.26 -4.31
CA LYS A 97 10.71 -1.28 -5.40
C LYS A 97 11.21 -1.86 -6.72
N GLU A 98 12.26 -2.68 -6.66
CA GLU A 98 12.76 -3.34 -7.86
C GLU A 98 11.74 -4.30 -8.44
N ASP A 99 11.03 -5.02 -7.57
CA ASP A 99 9.98 -5.92 -8.03
C ASP A 99 8.83 -5.14 -8.67
N GLY A 100 8.52 -3.99 -8.11
CA GLY A 100 7.48 -3.13 -8.62
C GLY A 100 6.11 -3.80 -8.61
N ILE A 101 5.31 -3.43 -9.60
CA ILE A 101 3.96 -3.96 -9.73
C ILE A 101 4.06 -5.30 -10.44
N THR A 102 3.69 -6.36 -9.73
CA THR A 102 3.79 -7.72 -10.26
C THR A 102 2.43 -8.19 -10.75
N ALA A 103 2.42 -9.35 -11.42
CA ALA A 103 1.18 -9.88 -11.98
C ALA A 103 0.13 -10.18 -10.91
N ASP A 104 0.57 -10.49 -9.68
CA ASP A 104 -0.34 -10.81 -8.59
C ASP A 104 -0.69 -9.60 -7.72
N THR A 105 -0.30 -8.40 -8.15
CA THR A 105 -0.62 -7.19 -7.42
C THR A 105 -2.05 -6.78 -7.70
N TRP A 106 -2.80 -6.54 -6.63
CA TRP A 106 -4.16 -6.01 -6.75
C TRP A 106 -4.10 -4.54 -7.11
N ASP A 107 -4.84 -4.14 -8.12
CA ASP A 107 -4.90 -2.75 -8.58
C ASP A 107 -6.31 -2.24 -8.34
N ARG A 108 -6.43 -1.26 -7.45
CA ARG A 108 -7.72 -0.69 -7.09
C ARG A 108 -8.48 -0.18 -8.30
N GLU A 109 -7.78 0.47 -9.21
CA GLU A 109 -8.46 1.04 -10.38
C GLU A 109 -8.94 -0.05 -11.33
N ALA A 110 -8.14 -1.09 -11.51
CA ALA A 110 -8.57 -2.20 -12.34
C ALA A 110 -9.75 -2.94 -11.72
N ALA A 111 -9.85 -2.92 -10.39
CA ALA A 111 -10.96 -3.56 -9.69
C ALA A 111 -12.21 -2.70 -9.68
N GLY A 112 -12.14 -1.48 -10.21
CA GLY A 112 -13.30 -0.61 -10.27
C GLY A 112 -13.65 0.08 -8.97
N VAL A 113 -12.73 0.13 -8.03
CA VAL A 113 -12.98 0.78 -6.75
C VAL A 113 -12.70 2.26 -6.87
N VAL A 114 -13.69 3.08 -6.55
CA VAL A 114 -13.59 4.53 -6.67
C VAL A 114 -13.39 5.14 -5.30
N VAL A 115 -12.40 6.03 -5.19
CA VAL A 115 -12.18 6.76 -3.96
C VAL A 115 -13.15 7.94 -3.93
N LYS A 116 -13.81 8.11 -2.80
CA LYS A 116 -14.90 9.08 -2.68
C LYS A 116 -14.50 10.48 -3.14
N ARG A 117 -13.29 10.87 -2.82
CA ARG A 117 -12.81 12.20 -3.18
C ARG A 117 -12.91 12.46 -4.67
N GLU A 118 -12.71 11.43 -5.46
CA GLU A 118 -12.71 11.59 -6.90
C GLU A 118 -14.09 11.87 -7.45
N ARG A 119 -15.13 11.49 -6.71
CA ARG A 119 -16.48 11.72 -7.15
C ARG A 119 -17.00 13.11 -6.79
N ILE A 120 -16.35 13.74 -5.83
CA ILE A 120 -16.78 15.06 -5.39
C ILE A 120 -16.63 16.08 -6.50
N GLY A 121 -15.59 15.93 -7.31
CA GLY A 121 -15.36 16.85 -8.39
C GLY A 121 -16.34 16.69 -9.53
N ALA A 122 -17.14 15.66 -9.51
CA ALA A 122 -18.08 15.39 -10.60
C ALA A 122 -19.32 16.24 -10.49
#